data_d1c4737657a2ab5c7c6a3220f8c254b3
#
_entry.id   d1c4737657a2ab5c7c6a3220f8c254b3
#
_cell.length_a   1.000
_cell.length_b   1.000
_cell.length_c   1.000
_cell.angle_alpha   90.00
_cell.angle_beta   90.00
_cell.angle_gamma   90.00
#
_symmetry.space_group_name_H-M   'P 1'
#
loop_
_entity.id
_entity.type
_entity.pdbx_description
1 polymer ?
#
loop_
_entity_poly.entity_id
_entity_poly.type
_entity_poly.pdbx_seq_one_letter_code
_entity_poly.pdbx_strand_id
1 'polypeptide(L)'
;MSTVLLVSSILLWVVVLFNLLITFRLIQIVAPDVWAEHAPKLKAGQTAPSFQIQTTDGFEVTLASFKNRPVFLTFISLQCLACMQKLPEIQSFSLLANQAEIQLLLICDADQNQAVMMIKEFTITIPLYIASNDNPIWKKYKISEVPFYCLIDEKGHVQDTGALDSNLETMAKIWRINQKS
;
A
#
# COMPACT_ATOMS: atom_id res chain seq x y z
N MET A 1 5.27 -24.34 -57.48
CA MET A 1 4.94 -24.99 -56.18
C MET A 1 5.85 -24.55 -55.02
N SER A 2 7.13 -24.38 -55.22
CA SER A 2 8.08 -23.93 -54.18
C SER A 2 7.91 -22.47 -53.69
N THR A 3 7.53 -21.56 -54.58
CA THR A 3 7.32 -20.13 -54.18
C THR A 3 6.08 -19.95 -53.29
N VAL A 4 5.00 -20.71 -53.53
CA VAL A 4 3.81 -20.63 -52.66
C VAL A 4 4.10 -21.18 -51.30
N LEU A 5 4.89 -22.23 -51.16
CA LEU A 5 5.32 -22.81 -49.88
C LEU A 5 6.24 -21.82 -49.11
N LEU A 6 7.13 -21.12 -49.80
CA LEU A 6 7.98 -20.12 -49.20
C LEU A 6 7.17 -18.92 -48.66
N VAL A 7 6.22 -18.43 -49.44
CA VAL A 7 5.36 -17.31 -49.04
C VAL A 7 4.48 -17.68 -47.83
N SER A 8 3.89 -18.88 -47.85
CA SER A 8 3.06 -19.36 -46.74
C SER A 8 3.87 -19.57 -45.47
N SER A 9 5.12 -20.03 -45.55
CA SER A 9 6.03 -20.17 -44.42
C SER A 9 6.40 -18.85 -43.82
N ILE A 10 6.72 -17.85 -44.65
CA ILE A 10 7.03 -16.46 -44.16
C ILE A 10 5.83 -15.87 -43.46
N LEU A 11 4.63 -15.98 -44.02
CA LEU A 11 3.39 -15.54 -43.41
C LEU A 11 3.15 -16.17 -42.03
N LEU A 12 3.36 -17.48 -41.93
CA LEU A 12 3.23 -18.22 -40.66
C LEU A 12 4.20 -17.67 -39.61
N TRP A 13 5.45 -17.46 -39.97
CA TRP A 13 6.44 -16.90 -39.04
C TRP A 13 6.11 -15.48 -38.58
N VAL A 14 5.58 -14.64 -39.47
CA VAL A 14 5.12 -13.29 -39.12
C VAL A 14 3.99 -13.33 -38.09
N VAL A 15 3.01 -14.22 -38.29
CA VAL A 15 1.91 -14.41 -37.35
C VAL A 15 2.38 -14.93 -36.00
N VAL A 16 3.31 -15.88 -35.99
CA VAL A 16 3.90 -16.43 -34.75
C VAL A 16 4.67 -15.35 -33.98
N LEU A 17 5.50 -14.56 -34.65
CA LEU A 17 6.25 -13.46 -34.01
C LEU A 17 5.32 -12.40 -33.47
N PHE A 18 4.26 -12.06 -34.21
CA PHE A 18 3.26 -11.09 -33.74
C PHE A 18 2.53 -11.58 -32.49
N ASN A 19 2.12 -12.86 -32.46
CA ASN A 19 1.52 -13.48 -31.29
C ASN A 19 2.48 -13.49 -30.08
N LEU A 20 3.75 -13.82 -30.30
CA LEU A 20 4.78 -13.79 -29.26
C LEU A 20 4.97 -12.38 -28.69
N LEU A 21 4.98 -11.35 -29.53
CA LEU A 21 5.08 -9.95 -29.07
C LEU A 21 3.87 -9.52 -28.25
N ILE A 22 2.65 -9.89 -28.68
CA ILE A 22 1.43 -9.59 -27.91
C ILE A 22 1.46 -10.30 -26.56
N THR A 23 1.77 -11.59 -26.56
CA THR A 23 1.87 -12.39 -25.33
C THR A 23 2.90 -11.81 -24.36
N PHE A 24 4.06 -11.41 -24.88
CA PHE A 24 5.11 -10.79 -24.07
C PHE A 24 4.65 -9.44 -23.49
N ARG A 25 3.93 -8.64 -24.26
CA ARG A 25 3.33 -7.37 -23.77
C ARG A 25 2.26 -7.62 -22.71
N LEU A 26 1.41 -8.61 -22.90
CA LEU A 26 0.39 -9.00 -21.90
C LEU A 26 1.03 -9.47 -20.60
N ILE A 27 2.08 -10.28 -20.68
CA ILE A 27 2.84 -10.72 -19.50
C ILE A 27 3.43 -9.52 -18.76
N GLN A 28 4.01 -8.52 -19.45
CA GLN A 28 4.55 -7.32 -18.82
C GLN A 28 3.50 -6.47 -18.10
N ILE A 29 2.24 -6.51 -18.56
CA ILE A 29 1.12 -5.77 -17.95
C ILE A 29 0.56 -6.53 -16.73
N VAL A 30 0.45 -7.84 -16.81
CA VAL A 30 -0.19 -8.70 -15.79
C VAL A 30 0.81 -9.22 -14.74
N ALA A 31 2.07 -9.44 -15.13
CA ALA A 31 3.08 -10.00 -14.22
C ALA A 31 3.33 -9.19 -12.92
N PRO A 32 3.29 -7.84 -12.90
CA PRO A 32 3.47 -7.08 -11.68
C PRO A 32 2.46 -7.48 -10.59
N ASP A 33 1.19 -7.68 -10.95
CA ASP A 33 0.12 -8.00 -10.00
C ASP A 33 0.28 -9.42 -9.42
N VAL A 34 0.70 -10.37 -10.25
CA VAL A 34 0.92 -11.77 -9.82
C VAL A 34 2.14 -11.90 -8.89
N TRP A 35 3.17 -11.10 -9.11
CA TRP A 35 4.38 -11.10 -8.26
C TRP A 35 4.17 -10.31 -6.96
N ALA A 36 3.31 -9.29 -6.93
CA ALA A 36 2.98 -8.52 -5.75
C ALA A 36 2.35 -9.40 -4.65
N GLU A 37 1.50 -10.35 -5.03
CA GLU A 37 0.88 -11.30 -4.08
C GLU A 37 1.90 -12.21 -3.38
N HIS A 38 3.06 -12.47 -4.01
CA HIS A 38 4.15 -13.29 -3.46
C HIS A 38 5.30 -12.47 -2.86
N ALA A 39 5.18 -11.13 -2.84
CA ALA A 39 6.19 -10.28 -2.23
C ALA A 39 6.35 -10.60 -0.74
N PRO A 40 7.59 -10.62 -0.21
CA PRO A 40 7.81 -10.94 1.19
C PRO A 40 7.16 -9.87 2.07
N LYS A 41 6.12 -10.24 2.81
CA LYS A 41 5.43 -9.37 3.78
C LYS A 41 6.07 -9.49 5.17
N LEU A 42 5.81 -8.53 6.04
CA LEU A 42 6.14 -8.67 7.46
C LEU A 42 5.27 -9.80 8.04
N LYS A 43 5.83 -10.58 8.96
CA LYS A 43 5.10 -11.69 9.59
C LYS A 43 4.44 -11.22 10.88
N ALA A 44 3.24 -11.72 11.16
CA ALA A 44 2.61 -11.52 12.46
C ALA A 44 3.52 -12.02 13.59
N GLY A 45 3.55 -11.30 14.70
CA GLY A 45 4.38 -11.57 15.87
C GLY A 45 5.81 -11.02 15.79
N GLN A 46 6.32 -10.59 14.62
CA GLN A 46 7.64 -9.96 14.56
C GLN A 46 7.62 -8.53 15.09
N THR A 47 8.72 -8.08 15.64
CA THR A 47 8.91 -6.68 16.05
C THR A 47 8.79 -5.76 14.84
N ALA A 48 7.93 -4.73 14.94
CA ALA A 48 7.74 -3.75 13.90
C ALA A 48 9.04 -2.96 13.67
N PRO A 49 9.46 -2.75 12.41
CA PRO A 49 10.64 -1.96 12.10
C PRO A 49 10.48 -0.52 12.57
N SER A 50 11.54 0.05 13.17
CA SER A 50 11.55 1.47 13.50
C SER A 50 11.50 2.32 12.25
N PHE A 51 10.73 3.39 12.28
CA PHE A 51 10.63 4.37 11.20
C PHE A 51 10.82 5.81 11.71
N GLN A 52 11.05 6.70 10.78
CA GLN A 52 11.09 8.14 10.96
C GLN A 52 10.36 8.77 9.77
N ILE A 53 9.30 9.52 10.07
CA ILE A 53 8.43 10.20 9.11
C ILE A 53 8.21 11.63 9.58
N GLN A 54 7.61 12.48 8.78
CA GLN A 54 7.35 13.87 9.13
C GLN A 54 5.86 14.18 9.14
N THR A 55 5.45 15.08 10.00
CA THR A 55 4.14 15.72 9.91
C THR A 55 4.14 16.75 8.76
N THR A 56 2.96 17.22 8.37
CA THR A 56 2.82 18.31 7.38
C THR A 56 3.43 19.63 7.85
N ASP A 57 3.66 19.80 9.15
CA ASP A 57 4.35 20.95 9.73
C ASP A 57 5.87 20.75 9.88
N GLY A 58 6.39 19.61 9.39
CA GLY A 58 7.82 19.31 9.37
C GLY A 58 8.39 18.69 10.66
N PHE A 59 7.54 18.37 11.66
CA PHE A 59 8.01 17.67 12.87
C PHE A 59 8.29 16.20 12.60
N GLU A 60 9.38 15.71 13.12
CA GLU A 60 9.74 14.31 13.04
C GLU A 60 8.91 13.45 14.00
N VAL A 61 8.46 12.32 13.49
CA VAL A 61 7.65 11.34 14.22
C VAL A 61 8.26 9.94 14.00
N THR A 62 8.36 9.18 15.07
CA THR A 62 8.89 7.82 15.06
C THR A 62 7.87 6.83 15.63
N LEU A 63 8.06 5.53 15.41
CA LEU A 63 7.22 4.51 16.04
C LEU A 63 7.19 4.64 17.57
N ALA A 64 8.29 5.05 18.17
CA ALA A 64 8.39 5.27 19.62
C ALA A 64 7.47 6.38 20.16
N SER A 65 7.01 7.29 19.30
CA SER A 65 6.05 8.35 19.69
C SER A 65 4.66 7.78 20.01
N PHE A 66 4.37 6.54 19.62
CA PHE A 66 3.07 5.88 19.78
C PHE A 66 3.12 4.68 20.75
N LYS A 67 4.10 4.65 21.67
CA LYS A 67 4.21 3.56 22.65
C LYS A 67 2.93 3.38 23.48
N ASN A 68 2.66 2.11 23.81
CA ASN A 68 1.51 1.67 24.62
C ASN A 68 0.15 1.90 23.95
N ARG A 69 0.10 2.04 22.63
CA ARG A 69 -1.13 2.07 21.84
C ARG A 69 -0.96 1.25 20.59
N PRO A 70 -1.96 0.51 20.15
CA PRO A 70 -1.95 -0.11 18.84
C PRO A 70 -1.88 0.97 17.77
N VAL A 71 -1.12 0.71 16.69
CA VAL A 71 -0.92 1.65 15.58
C VAL A 71 -1.36 1.00 14.30
N PHE A 72 -2.21 1.68 13.55
CA PHE A 72 -2.61 1.30 12.21
C PHE A 72 -1.94 2.22 11.21
N LEU A 73 -0.90 1.72 10.57
CA LEU A 73 -0.21 2.41 9.49
C LEU A 73 -0.95 2.17 8.19
N THR A 74 -1.28 3.23 7.47
CA THR A 74 -1.84 3.16 6.11
C THR A 74 -0.90 3.90 5.17
N PHE A 75 -0.42 3.21 4.15
CA PHE A 75 0.51 3.75 3.16
C PHE A 75 -0.24 4.02 1.85
N ILE A 76 -0.10 5.23 1.35
CA ILE A 76 -0.73 5.70 0.11
C ILE A 76 0.28 6.47 -0.75
N SER A 77 -0.05 6.66 -2.02
CA SER A 77 0.71 7.52 -2.93
C SER A 77 -0.24 8.47 -3.67
N LEU A 78 0.21 9.68 -3.92
CA LEU A 78 -0.54 10.67 -4.73
C LEU A 78 -0.82 10.20 -6.16
N GLN A 79 0.05 9.35 -6.70
CA GLN A 79 -0.08 8.83 -8.07
C GLN A 79 -1.00 7.60 -8.14
N CYS A 80 -1.50 7.13 -7.00
CA CYS A 80 -2.33 5.93 -6.90
C CYS A 80 -3.82 6.28 -6.91
N LEU A 81 -4.49 6.07 -8.02
CA LEU A 81 -5.93 6.33 -8.14
C LEU A 81 -6.76 5.52 -7.12
N ALA A 82 -6.41 4.25 -6.91
CA ALA A 82 -7.07 3.39 -5.91
C ALA A 82 -6.93 3.96 -4.50
N CYS A 83 -5.78 4.58 -4.17
CA CYS A 83 -5.56 5.24 -2.89
C CYS A 83 -6.52 6.43 -2.71
N MET A 84 -6.68 7.26 -3.75
CA MET A 84 -7.59 8.41 -3.70
C MET A 84 -9.04 7.99 -3.54
N GLN A 85 -9.46 6.92 -4.21
CA GLN A 85 -10.79 6.35 -4.08
C GLN A 85 -11.06 5.76 -2.67
N LYS A 86 -10.02 5.27 -1.99
CA LYS A 86 -10.12 4.71 -0.63
C LYS A 86 -10.07 5.76 0.48
N LEU A 87 -9.65 7.00 0.21
CA LEU A 87 -9.54 8.04 1.24
C LEU A 87 -10.82 8.26 2.07
N PRO A 88 -12.03 8.33 1.49
CA PRO A 88 -13.25 8.50 2.27
C PRO A 88 -13.49 7.34 3.25
N GLU A 89 -13.20 6.11 2.85
CA GLU A 89 -13.31 4.92 3.69
C GLU A 89 -12.28 4.96 4.83
N ILE A 90 -11.02 5.34 4.54
CA ILE A 90 -9.97 5.50 5.54
C ILE A 90 -10.34 6.59 6.56
N GLN A 91 -10.90 7.71 6.12
CA GLN A 91 -11.36 8.77 7.00
C GLN A 91 -12.53 8.32 7.89
N SER A 92 -13.51 7.60 7.33
CA SER A 92 -14.61 7.01 8.10
C SER A 92 -14.10 6.00 9.12
N PHE A 93 -13.11 5.19 8.74
CA PHE A 93 -12.47 4.21 9.63
C PHE A 93 -11.77 4.88 10.83
N SER A 94 -11.28 6.11 10.69
CA SER A 94 -10.62 6.83 11.79
C SER A 94 -11.49 6.96 13.03
N LEU A 95 -12.79 7.10 12.87
CA LEU A 95 -13.74 7.16 13.99
C LEU A 95 -13.81 5.84 14.74
N LEU A 96 -13.82 4.72 13.99
CA LEU A 96 -13.82 3.37 14.57
C LEU A 96 -12.48 3.04 15.23
N ALA A 97 -11.37 3.45 14.61
CA ALA A 97 -10.03 3.30 15.17
C ALA A 97 -9.90 4.05 16.51
N ASN A 98 -10.34 5.31 16.56
CA ASN A 98 -10.35 6.09 17.79
C ASN A 98 -11.19 5.46 18.90
N GLN A 99 -12.37 4.91 18.58
CA GLN A 99 -13.21 4.18 19.55
C GLN A 99 -12.56 2.90 20.07
N ALA A 100 -11.69 2.29 19.28
CA ALA A 100 -10.90 1.11 19.63
C ALA A 100 -9.53 1.47 20.24
N GLU A 101 -9.26 2.75 20.52
CA GLU A 101 -7.98 3.27 21.01
C GLU A 101 -6.78 2.98 20.09
N ILE A 102 -7.05 2.73 18.80
CA ILE A 102 -6.03 2.49 17.76
C ILE A 102 -5.61 3.83 17.15
N GLN A 103 -4.32 4.09 17.12
CA GLN A 103 -3.77 5.28 16.48
C GLN A 103 -3.64 5.05 14.96
N LEU A 104 -4.48 5.73 14.18
CA LEU A 104 -4.39 5.70 12.72
C LEU A 104 -3.34 6.70 12.22
N LEU A 105 -2.40 6.23 11.41
CA LEU A 105 -1.42 7.05 10.71
C LEU A 105 -1.58 6.88 9.20
N LEU A 106 -1.95 7.96 8.52
CA LEU A 106 -1.98 8.02 7.07
C LEU A 106 -0.62 8.51 6.57
N ILE A 107 0.16 7.65 5.94
CA ILE A 107 1.51 7.93 5.44
C ILE A 107 1.46 8.04 3.92
N CYS A 108 1.87 9.19 3.39
CA CYS A 108 1.84 9.47 1.97
C CYS A 108 3.26 9.58 1.39
N ASP A 109 3.45 8.99 0.21
CA ASP A 109 4.59 9.27 -0.66
C ASP A 109 4.41 10.65 -1.30
N ALA A 110 4.89 11.67 -0.61
CA ALA A 110 4.75 13.06 -1.01
C ALA A 110 5.88 13.91 -0.41
N ASP A 111 6.10 15.07 -0.99
CA ASP A 111 6.77 16.18 -0.32
C ASP A 111 5.77 17.05 0.49
N GLN A 112 6.29 18.01 1.25
CA GLN A 112 5.48 18.86 2.12
C GLN A 112 4.43 19.67 1.35
N ASN A 113 4.79 20.22 0.19
CA ASN A 113 3.87 21.03 -0.62
C ASN A 113 2.75 20.17 -1.20
N GLN A 114 3.11 19.00 -1.72
CA GLN A 114 2.16 18.02 -2.24
C GLN A 114 1.19 17.54 -1.17
N ALA A 115 1.68 17.27 0.05
CA ALA A 115 0.85 16.84 1.17
C ALA A 115 -0.16 17.93 1.57
N VAL A 116 0.25 19.20 1.63
CA VAL A 116 -0.64 20.34 1.93
C VAL A 116 -1.69 20.52 0.83
N MET A 117 -1.32 20.36 -0.44
CA MET A 117 -2.28 20.41 -1.56
C MET A 117 -3.28 19.26 -1.45
N MET A 118 -2.83 18.05 -1.18
CA MET A 118 -3.67 16.87 -1.02
C MET A 118 -4.70 17.04 0.11
N ILE A 119 -4.29 17.58 1.27
CA ILE A 119 -5.20 17.84 2.38
C ILE A 119 -6.35 18.75 1.94
N LYS A 120 -6.05 19.81 1.18
CA LYS A 120 -7.06 20.76 0.70
C LYS A 120 -7.96 20.15 -0.38
N GLU A 121 -7.38 19.46 -1.36
CA GLU A 121 -8.11 18.89 -2.49
C GLU A 121 -9.07 17.77 -2.07
N PHE A 122 -8.61 16.88 -1.20
CA PHE A 122 -9.40 15.73 -0.73
C PHE A 122 -10.06 15.94 0.63
N THR A 123 -9.99 17.14 1.20
CA THR A 123 -10.59 17.49 2.50
C THR A 123 -10.20 16.48 3.58
N ILE A 124 -8.88 16.22 3.71
CA ILE A 124 -8.37 15.22 4.65
C ILE A 124 -8.46 15.79 6.07
N THR A 125 -9.19 15.09 6.95
CA THR A 125 -9.44 15.48 8.34
C THR A 125 -8.63 14.69 9.35
N ILE A 126 -7.94 13.62 8.89
CA ILE A 126 -7.08 12.77 9.72
C ILE A 126 -5.62 13.22 9.59
N PRO A 127 -4.77 12.94 10.60
CA PRO A 127 -3.35 13.27 10.52
C PRO A 127 -2.67 12.62 9.32
N LEU A 128 -2.08 13.44 8.44
CA LEU A 128 -1.30 13.02 7.29
C LEU A 128 0.19 13.14 7.62
N TYR A 129 0.94 12.08 7.37
CA TYR A 129 2.39 12.02 7.55
C TYR A 129 3.08 11.86 6.19
N ILE A 130 4.27 12.40 6.10
CA ILE A 130 5.06 12.44 4.88
C ILE A 130 6.22 11.45 4.99
N ALA A 131 6.34 10.61 3.98
CA ALA A 131 7.48 9.75 3.77
C ALA A 131 7.76 9.68 2.27
N SER A 132 8.71 10.49 1.78
CA SER A 132 9.11 10.48 0.36
C SER A 132 9.50 9.07 -0.10
N ASN A 133 9.44 8.81 -1.39
CA ASN A 133 9.64 7.48 -1.98
C ASN A 133 11.00 6.83 -1.62
N ASP A 134 12.01 7.61 -1.34
CA ASP A 134 13.33 7.16 -0.89
C ASP A 134 13.40 6.92 0.64
N ASN A 135 12.33 7.24 1.39
CA ASN A 135 12.30 6.99 2.83
C ASN A 135 12.43 5.48 3.12
N PRO A 136 13.34 5.09 4.04
CA PRO A 136 13.56 3.68 4.37
C PRO A 136 12.33 2.91 4.86
N ILE A 137 11.25 3.58 5.27
CA ILE A 137 10.03 2.96 5.76
C ILE A 137 9.40 2.03 4.71
N TRP A 138 9.38 2.44 3.45
CA TRP A 138 8.83 1.66 2.33
C TRP A 138 9.51 0.29 2.22
N LYS A 139 10.84 0.27 2.26
CA LYS A 139 11.63 -0.95 2.20
C LYS A 139 11.54 -1.77 3.49
N LYS A 140 11.59 -1.12 4.66
CA LYS A 140 11.53 -1.80 5.97
C LYS A 140 10.19 -2.50 6.17
N TYR A 141 9.09 -1.88 5.75
CA TYR A 141 7.75 -2.46 5.83
C TYR A 141 7.40 -3.35 4.64
N LYS A 142 8.35 -3.52 3.69
CA LYS A 142 8.22 -4.39 2.50
C LYS A 142 6.98 -4.05 1.66
N ILE A 143 6.72 -2.75 1.49
CA ILE A 143 5.59 -2.26 0.74
C ILE A 143 5.88 -2.41 -0.74
N SER A 144 5.13 -3.27 -1.42
CA SER A 144 5.24 -3.53 -2.86
C SER A 144 4.11 -2.89 -3.67
N GLU A 145 3.04 -2.51 -2.99
CA GLU A 145 1.84 -1.94 -3.59
C GLU A 145 1.17 -0.96 -2.62
N VAL A 146 0.38 -0.05 -3.11
CA VAL A 146 -0.46 0.86 -2.32
C VAL A 146 -1.87 0.90 -2.91
N PRO A 147 -2.92 1.07 -2.10
CA PRO A 147 -2.90 1.30 -0.66
C PRO A 147 -2.54 0.04 0.15
N PHE A 148 -1.69 0.21 1.15
CA PHE A 148 -1.19 -0.88 1.98
C PHE A 148 -1.37 -0.54 3.46
N TYR A 149 -1.54 -1.55 4.33
CA TYR A 149 -1.64 -1.33 5.77
C TYR A 149 -0.69 -2.24 6.56
N CYS A 150 -0.39 -1.79 7.78
CA CYS A 150 0.27 -2.60 8.79
C CYS A 150 -0.31 -2.25 10.16
N LEU A 151 -0.86 -3.26 10.84
CA LEU A 151 -1.33 -3.16 12.21
C LEU A 151 -0.21 -3.59 13.16
N ILE A 152 0.06 -2.75 14.15
CA ILE A 152 1.09 -2.97 15.18
C ILE A 152 0.38 -2.91 16.54
N ASP A 153 0.67 -3.86 17.42
CA ASP A 153 0.12 -3.87 18.77
C ASP A 153 0.80 -2.87 19.72
N GLU A 154 0.29 -2.74 20.92
CA GLU A 154 0.81 -1.85 21.97
C GLU A 154 2.23 -2.21 22.44
N LYS A 155 2.68 -3.46 22.18
CA LYS A 155 4.03 -3.95 22.47
C LYS A 155 5.01 -3.71 21.32
N GLY A 156 4.52 -3.19 20.18
CA GLY A 156 5.33 -2.93 19.01
C GLY A 156 5.54 -4.14 18.11
N HIS A 157 4.66 -5.17 18.16
CA HIS A 157 4.71 -6.31 17.25
C HIS A 157 3.67 -6.17 16.13
N VAL A 158 4.05 -6.59 14.95
CA VAL A 158 3.15 -6.66 13.80
C VAL A 158 2.06 -7.68 14.07
N GLN A 159 0.80 -7.28 13.99
CA GLN A 159 -0.34 -8.16 14.11
C GLN A 159 -0.84 -8.62 12.76
N ASP A 160 -0.90 -7.69 11.80
CA ASP A 160 -1.40 -7.97 10.46
C ASP A 160 -0.85 -6.96 9.45
N THR A 161 -0.79 -7.35 8.16
CA THR A 161 -0.29 -6.50 7.09
C THR A 161 -0.76 -6.99 5.73
N GLY A 162 -1.08 -6.07 4.82
CA GLY A 162 -1.52 -6.41 3.48
C GLY A 162 -1.97 -5.24 2.63
N ALA A 163 -2.48 -5.54 1.43
CA ALA A 163 -3.16 -4.57 0.60
C ALA A 163 -4.46 -4.10 1.27
N LEU A 164 -4.78 -2.83 1.11
CA LEU A 164 -5.98 -2.23 1.71
C LEU A 164 -7.17 -2.35 0.73
N ASP A 165 -7.45 -3.55 0.28
CA ASP A 165 -8.55 -3.89 -0.62
C ASP A 165 -9.81 -4.39 0.11
N SER A 166 -9.65 -4.88 1.35
CA SER A 166 -10.73 -5.38 2.19
C SER A 166 -11.50 -4.25 2.90
N ASN A 167 -12.72 -4.55 3.30
CA ASN A 167 -13.58 -3.63 4.06
C ASN A 167 -12.98 -3.36 5.46
N LEU A 168 -12.53 -2.13 5.68
CA LEU A 168 -11.91 -1.66 6.93
C LEU A 168 -12.83 -1.82 8.15
N GLU A 169 -14.15 -1.72 8.00
CA GLU A 169 -15.10 -1.93 9.10
C GLU A 169 -15.07 -3.37 9.60
N THR A 170 -14.92 -4.33 8.69
CA THR A 170 -14.82 -5.76 9.05
C THR A 170 -13.51 -6.00 9.81
N MET A 171 -12.42 -5.39 9.38
CA MET A 171 -11.14 -5.45 10.08
C MET A 171 -11.24 -4.89 11.50
N ALA A 172 -11.86 -3.72 11.68
CA ALA A 172 -12.05 -3.13 13.00
C ALA A 172 -12.86 -4.04 13.96
N LYS A 173 -13.86 -4.74 13.44
CA LYS A 173 -14.65 -5.70 14.23
C LYS A 173 -13.82 -6.90 14.67
N ILE A 174 -13.02 -7.46 13.79
CA ILE A 174 -12.12 -8.59 14.10
C ILE A 174 -11.11 -8.19 15.17
N TRP A 175 -10.55 -7.00 15.09
CA TRP A 175 -9.55 -6.52 16.06
C TRP A 175 -10.15 -6.25 17.45
N ARG A 176 -11.38 -5.70 17.53
CA ARG A 176 -12.10 -5.55 18.81
C ARG A 176 -12.32 -6.89 19.52
N ILE A 177 -12.57 -7.94 18.77
CA ILE A 177 -12.78 -9.28 19.35
C ILE A 177 -11.46 -9.82 19.90
N ASN A 178 -10.36 -9.64 19.18
CA ASN A 178 -9.05 -10.15 19.57
C ASN A 178 -8.43 -9.42 20.79
N GLN A 179 -8.81 -8.15 21.03
CA GLN A 179 -8.32 -7.39 22.19
C GLN A 179 -9.08 -7.74 23.50
N LYS A 180 -10.24 -8.37 23.41
CA LYS A 180 -11.05 -8.77 24.57
C LYS A 180 -10.82 -10.21 25.05
N SER A 181 -9.96 -10.95 24.37
CA SER A 181 -9.52 -12.31 24.73
C SER A 181 -8.15 -12.28 25.38
#